data_1c1433aae7cf619c3d61e44f51d0e49a
#
_entry.id   1c1433aae7cf619c3d61e44f51d0e49a
#
_cell.length_a   1.000
_cell.length_b   1.000
_cell.length_c   1.000
_cell.angle_alpha   90.00
_cell.angle_beta   90.00
_cell.angle_gamma   90.00
#
_symmetry.space_group_name_H-M   'P 1'
#
loop_
_entity.id
_entity.type
_entity.pdbx_description
1 polymer ?
#
loop_
_entity_poly.entity_id
_entity_poly.type
_entity_poly.pdbx_seq_one_letter_code
_entity_poly.pdbx_strand_id
1 'polypeptide(L)'
;MSGGTFIGISSQSERKDAAWDFIKFCTLNEDTANWWIEKSEGDTVSLKSVLEQHKDDENPVYGNEKLYAFWLKQAEGIDYSKVTRYDKAIGDAWGNAITAVKTGEKSKEDAVNEFYDVVQSTYPEIEIDR
;
A
#
# COMPACT_ATOMS: atom_id res chain seq x y z
N MET A 1 6.52 3.34 -1.71
CA MET A 1 5.28 2.57 -1.87
C MET A 1 4.45 2.76 -0.62
N SER A 2 3.24 3.25 -0.73
CA SER A 2 2.31 3.29 0.39
C SER A 2 1.13 2.39 0.05
N GLY A 3 0.79 1.50 0.96
CA GLY A 3 -0.31 0.56 0.79
C GLY A 3 0.01 -0.81 1.32
N GLY A 4 -0.97 -1.68 1.21
CA GLY A 4 -0.95 -3.00 1.79
C GLY A 4 -1.63 -3.00 3.17
N THR A 5 -2.38 -4.06 3.39
CA THR A 5 -3.06 -4.29 4.66
C THR A 5 -2.54 -5.59 5.25
N PHE A 6 -2.19 -5.56 6.53
CA PHE A 6 -1.79 -6.75 7.25
C PHE A 6 -2.91 -7.21 8.16
N ILE A 7 -3.18 -8.49 8.12
CA ILE A 7 -4.08 -9.17 9.05
C ILE A 7 -3.23 -9.97 10.02
N GLY A 8 -3.49 -9.85 11.31
CA GLY A 8 -2.76 -10.54 12.35
C GLY A 8 -3.68 -11.18 13.40
N ILE A 9 -3.15 -12.12 14.14
CA ILE A 9 -3.84 -12.77 15.26
C ILE A 9 -3.29 -12.20 16.55
N SER A 10 -4.16 -11.69 17.42
CA SER A 10 -3.75 -11.24 18.74
C SER A 10 -3.09 -12.38 19.52
N SER A 11 -1.97 -12.08 20.18
CA SER A 11 -1.30 -13.04 21.08
C SER A 11 -2.20 -13.50 22.22
N GLN A 12 -3.19 -12.70 22.61
CA GLN A 12 -4.18 -12.96 23.65
C GLN A 12 -5.38 -13.79 23.17
N SER A 13 -5.48 -14.08 21.87
CA SER A 13 -6.59 -14.87 21.35
C SER A 13 -6.54 -16.32 21.86
N GLU A 14 -7.64 -16.81 22.37
CA GLU A 14 -7.83 -18.21 22.75
C GLU A 14 -8.25 -19.10 21.57
N ARG A 15 -8.55 -18.48 20.40
CA ARG A 15 -9.04 -19.18 19.19
C ARG A 15 -8.13 -18.92 18.00
N LYS A 16 -6.83 -19.11 18.16
CA LYS A 16 -5.82 -18.82 17.14
C LYS A 16 -6.01 -19.63 15.87
N ASP A 17 -6.39 -20.92 16.01
CA ASP A 17 -6.59 -21.80 14.84
C ASP A 17 -7.77 -21.33 13.99
N ALA A 18 -8.92 -21.01 14.59
CA ALA A 18 -10.07 -20.48 13.87
C ALA A 18 -9.76 -19.11 13.23
N ALA A 19 -9.02 -18.25 13.91
CA ALA A 19 -8.57 -16.98 13.37
C ALA A 19 -7.61 -17.18 12.17
N TRP A 20 -6.74 -18.18 12.26
CA TRP A 20 -5.84 -18.52 11.16
C TRP A 20 -6.61 -19.09 9.95
N ASP A 21 -7.60 -19.94 10.16
CA ASP A 21 -8.45 -20.44 9.10
C ASP A 21 -9.21 -19.32 8.41
N PHE A 22 -9.70 -18.33 9.15
CA PHE A 22 -10.32 -17.14 8.58
C PHE A 22 -9.32 -16.30 7.76
N ILE A 23 -8.10 -16.10 8.25
CA ILE A 23 -7.06 -15.39 7.49
C ILE A 23 -6.75 -16.12 6.18
N LYS A 24 -6.57 -17.44 6.22
CA LYS A 24 -6.35 -18.24 5.00
C LYS A 24 -7.51 -18.10 4.01
N PHE A 25 -8.74 -18.15 4.50
CA PHE A 25 -9.92 -17.94 3.67
C PHE A 25 -9.90 -16.57 2.98
N CYS A 26 -9.57 -15.51 3.70
CA CYS A 26 -9.55 -14.15 3.13
C CYS A 26 -8.37 -13.89 2.20
N THR A 27 -7.22 -14.56 2.39
CA THR A 27 -5.96 -14.17 1.72
C THR A 27 -5.38 -15.21 0.78
N LEU A 28 -5.69 -16.50 0.99
CA LEU A 28 -5.08 -17.62 0.27
C LEU A 28 -6.09 -18.53 -0.43
N ASN A 29 -7.38 -18.26 -0.32
CA ASN A 29 -8.41 -19.04 -1.01
C ASN A 29 -8.65 -18.46 -2.40
N GLU A 30 -8.52 -19.27 -3.45
CA GLU A 30 -8.66 -18.84 -4.85
C GLU A 30 -10.09 -18.41 -5.18
N ASP A 31 -11.10 -19.09 -4.66
CA ASP A 31 -12.50 -18.72 -4.90
C ASP A 31 -12.81 -17.35 -4.31
N THR A 32 -12.32 -17.07 -3.10
CA THR A 32 -12.48 -15.78 -2.44
C THR A 32 -11.73 -14.68 -3.22
N ALA A 33 -10.53 -14.97 -3.70
CA ALA A 33 -9.75 -14.02 -4.49
C ALA A 33 -10.42 -13.70 -5.84
N ASN A 34 -10.93 -14.72 -6.55
CA ASN A 34 -11.70 -14.53 -7.79
C ASN A 34 -12.97 -13.71 -7.54
N TRP A 35 -13.71 -14.05 -6.47
CA TRP A 35 -14.90 -13.29 -6.09
C TRP A 35 -14.57 -11.82 -5.81
N TRP A 36 -13.43 -11.54 -5.12
CA TRP A 36 -13.01 -10.16 -4.86
C TRP A 36 -12.67 -9.40 -6.14
N ILE A 37 -11.95 -10.02 -7.08
CA ILE A 37 -11.65 -9.44 -8.39
C ILE A 37 -12.93 -9.04 -9.12
N GLU A 38 -13.95 -9.92 -9.13
CA GLU A 38 -15.23 -9.64 -9.78
C GLU A 38 -16.03 -8.50 -9.13
N LYS A 39 -15.87 -8.30 -7.81
CA LYS A 39 -16.70 -7.35 -7.05
C LYS A 39 -16.01 -6.02 -6.76
N SER A 40 -14.70 -5.96 -6.81
CA SER A 40 -13.92 -4.77 -6.43
C SER A 40 -13.68 -3.78 -7.56
N GLU A 41 -14.08 -4.11 -8.80
CA GLU A 41 -13.91 -3.25 -9.97
C GLU A 41 -12.46 -2.82 -10.26
N GLY A 42 -11.46 -3.58 -9.82
CA GLY A 42 -10.06 -3.31 -10.14
C GLY A 42 -9.10 -3.33 -8.97
N ASP A 43 -9.57 -3.70 -7.79
CA ASP A 43 -8.69 -3.95 -6.66
C ASP A 43 -7.83 -5.20 -6.89
N THR A 44 -6.72 -5.33 -6.17
CA THR A 44 -5.81 -6.46 -6.34
C THR A 44 -5.91 -7.45 -5.20
N VAL A 45 -5.46 -8.66 -5.44
CA VAL A 45 -5.40 -9.75 -4.45
C VAL A 45 -3.97 -10.23 -4.23
N SER A 46 -3.71 -10.90 -3.11
CA SER A 46 -2.36 -11.38 -2.77
C SER A 46 -1.94 -12.64 -3.55
N LEU A 47 -2.88 -13.35 -4.17
CA LEU A 47 -2.60 -14.57 -4.94
C LEU A 47 -2.16 -14.24 -6.36
N LYS A 48 -0.85 -14.38 -6.63
CA LYS A 48 -0.30 -14.18 -7.96
C LYS A 48 -0.95 -15.10 -9.01
N SER A 49 -1.25 -16.35 -8.66
CA SER A 49 -1.92 -17.31 -9.54
C SER A 49 -3.26 -16.79 -10.06
N VAL A 50 -4.03 -16.14 -9.20
CA VAL A 50 -5.32 -15.55 -9.57
C VAL A 50 -5.13 -14.32 -10.46
N LEU A 51 -4.19 -13.44 -10.14
CA LEU A 51 -3.88 -12.29 -11.01
C LEU A 51 -3.43 -12.73 -12.41
N GLU A 52 -2.66 -13.83 -12.53
CA GLU A 52 -2.24 -14.39 -13.82
C GLU A 52 -3.42 -14.95 -14.64
N GLN A 53 -4.46 -15.47 -14.00
CA GLN A 53 -5.69 -15.91 -14.68
C GLN A 53 -6.44 -14.73 -15.29
N HIS A 54 -6.43 -13.57 -14.63
CA HIS A 54 -7.14 -12.36 -15.03
C HIS A 54 -6.29 -11.33 -15.78
N LYS A 55 -5.03 -11.62 -16.08
CA LYS A 55 -4.09 -10.63 -16.66
C LYS A 55 -4.53 -10.06 -18.02
N ASP A 56 -5.34 -10.81 -18.75
CA ASP A 56 -5.84 -10.40 -20.07
C ASP A 56 -7.23 -9.78 -20.03
N ASP A 57 -7.87 -9.74 -18.87
CA ASP A 57 -9.19 -9.15 -18.69
C ASP A 57 -9.13 -7.62 -18.82
N GLU A 58 -10.01 -7.07 -19.63
CA GLU A 58 -10.18 -5.63 -19.80
C GLU A 58 -11.08 -5.08 -18.69
N ASN A 59 -10.67 -3.97 -18.06
CA ASN A 59 -11.43 -3.33 -17.00
C ASN A 59 -12.15 -2.07 -17.53
N PRO A 60 -13.48 -2.09 -17.66
CA PRO A 60 -14.23 -0.97 -18.24
C PRO A 60 -14.19 0.30 -17.37
N VAL A 61 -14.01 0.17 -16.06
CA VAL A 61 -13.90 1.31 -15.14
C VAL A 61 -12.60 2.09 -15.39
N TYR A 62 -11.57 1.40 -15.88
CA TYR A 62 -10.25 1.98 -16.19
C TYR A 62 -9.98 2.06 -17.69
N GLY A 63 -11.02 2.31 -18.50
CA GLY A 63 -10.86 2.54 -19.93
C GLY A 63 -10.48 1.30 -20.74
N ASN A 64 -10.87 0.12 -20.29
CA ASN A 64 -10.56 -1.20 -20.86
C ASN A 64 -9.04 -1.55 -20.77
N GLU A 65 -8.33 -0.97 -19.82
CA GLU A 65 -6.95 -1.37 -19.56
C GLU A 65 -6.88 -2.75 -18.88
N LYS A 66 -5.83 -3.51 -19.20
CA LYS A 66 -5.49 -4.79 -18.57
C LYS A 66 -4.83 -4.57 -17.21
N LEU A 67 -5.65 -4.21 -16.24
CA LEU A 67 -5.22 -3.73 -14.94
C LEU A 67 -4.39 -4.76 -14.15
N TYR A 68 -4.75 -6.04 -14.24
CA TYR A 68 -4.05 -7.11 -13.52
C TYR A 68 -2.68 -7.43 -14.13
N ALA A 69 -2.51 -7.29 -15.46
CA ALA A 69 -1.19 -7.34 -16.10
C ALA A 69 -0.30 -6.19 -15.62
N PHE A 70 -0.87 -4.99 -15.46
CA PHE A 70 -0.16 -3.84 -14.90
C PHE A 70 0.30 -4.11 -13.46
N TRP A 71 -0.58 -4.61 -12.58
CA TRP A 71 -0.24 -4.91 -11.18
C TRP A 71 0.83 -5.99 -11.07
N LEU A 72 0.75 -7.07 -11.85
CA LEU A 72 1.77 -8.12 -11.92
C LEU A 72 3.14 -7.53 -12.26
N LYS A 73 3.20 -6.71 -13.30
CA LYS A 73 4.44 -6.05 -13.72
C LYS A 73 4.99 -5.10 -12.66
N GLN A 74 4.12 -4.33 -11.99
CA GLN A 74 4.55 -3.43 -10.93
C GLN A 74 5.10 -4.19 -9.71
N ALA A 75 4.49 -5.33 -9.36
CA ALA A 75 4.92 -6.16 -8.24
C ALA A 75 6.35 -6.69 -8.42
N GLU A 76 6.79 -6.97 -9.64
CA GLU A 76 8.15 -7.43 -9.93
C GLU A 76 9.22 -6.36 -9.64
N GLY A 77 8.85 -5.08 -9.74
CA GLY A 77 9.74 -3.94 -9.49
C GLY A 77 9.79 -3.48 -8.04
N ILE A 78 9.05 -4.11 -7.12
CA ILE A 78 9.02 -3.69 -5.73
C ILE A 78 10.31 -4.14 -5.01
N ASP A 79 11.11 -3.17 -4.60
CA ASP A 79 12.32 -3.38 -3.80
C ASP A 79 12.07 -2.96 -2.34
N TYR A 80 12.01 -3.94 -1.45
CA TYR A 80 11.83 -3.72 -0.01
C TYR A 80 13.15 -3.52 0.74
N SER A 81 14.30 -3.64 0.07
CA SER A 81 15.62 -3.52 0.73
C SER A 81 15.86 -2.13 1.33
N LYS A 82 15.14 -1.13 0.83
CA LYS A 82 15.24 0.27 1.26
C LYS A 82 14.19 0.70 2.30
N VAL A 83 13.29 -0.21 2.67
CA VAL A 83 12.27 0.09 3.69
C VAL A 83 12.92 0.18 5.07
N THR A 84 12.62 1.23 5.80
CA THR A 84 13.18 1.51 7.11
C THR A 84 12.09 1.67 8.16
N ARG A 85 12.48 1.67 9.43
CA ARG A 85 11.57 1.97 10.55
C ARG A 85 10.98 3.39 10.51
N TYR A 86 11.57 4.27 9.71
CA TYR A 86 11.18 5.68 9.61
C TYR A 86 10.13 5.95 8.53
N ASP A 87 9.94 5.04 7.57
CA ASP A 87 9.13 5.23 6.37
C ASP A 87 7.71 5.70 6.67
N LYS A 88 7.07 5.11 7.70
CA LYS A 88 5.71 5.51 8.07
C LYS A 88 5.66 6.96 8.55
N ALA A 89 6.53 7.33 9.45
CA ALA A 89 6.53 8.67 10.03
C ALA A 89 6.93 9.75 9.01
N ILE A 90 7.90 9.45 8.14
CA ILE A 90 8.30 10.33 7.03
C ILE A 90 7.15 10.45 6.03
N GLY A 91 6.47 9.36 5.71
CA GLY A 91 5.30 9.37 4.84
C GLY A 91 4.13 10.18 5.40
N ASP A 92 3.87 10.08 6.70
CA ASP A 92 2.84 10.86 7.39
C ASP A 92 3.18 12.38 7.36
N ALA A 93 4.45 12.74 7.63
CA ALA A 93 4.93 14.12 7.56
C ALA A 93 4.81 14.68 6.13
N TRP A 94 5.18 13.89 5.11
CA TRP A 94 5.00 14.26 3.72
C TRP A 94 3.54 14.46 3.34
N GLY A 95 2.64 13.59 3.81
CA GLY A 95 1.20 13.70 3.61
C GLY A 95 0.63 15.00 4.17
N ASN A 96 1.12 15.44 5.34
CA ASN A 96 0.75 16.72 5.95
C ASN A 96 1.22 17.91 5.09
N ALA A 97 2.46 17.88 4.59
CA ALA A 97 2.99 18.90 3.69
C ALA A 97 2.14 19.02 2.40
N ILE A 98 1.81 17.89 1.76
CA ILE A 98 0.92 17.86 0.60
C ILE A 98 -0.44 18.47 0.92
N THR A 99 -1.01 18.14 2.07
CA THR A 99 -2.32 18.64 2.49
C THR A 99 -2.30 20.15 2.68
N ALA A 100 -1.28 20.70 3.34
CA ALA A 100 -1.13 22.13 3.55
C ALA A 100 -1.06 22.92 2.21
N VAL A 101 -0.39 22.36 1.21
CA VAL A 101 -0.36 22.95 -0.15
C VAL A 101 -1.74 22.86 -0.82
N LYS A 102 -2.40 21.71 -0.75
CA LYS A 102 -3.72 21.49 -1.38
C LYS A 102 -4.81 22.38 -0.79
N THR A 103 -4.74 22.69 0.50
CA THR A 103 -5.69 23.56 1.19
C THR A 103 -5.36 25.05 1.04
N GLY A 104 -4.21 25.39 0.42
CA GLY A 104 -3.74 26.76 0.29
C GLY A 104 -3.21 27.37 1.58
N GLU A 105 -2.96 26.57 2.61
CA GLU A 105 -2.41 27.01 3.89
C GLU A 105 -0.94 27.43 3.77
N LYS A 106 -0.19 26.73 2.91
CA LYS A 106 1.24 26.99 2.68
C LYS A 106 1.60 27.00 1.20
N SER A 107 2.65 27.74 0.86
CA SER A 107 3.30 27.59 -0.43
C SER A 107 3.96 26.20 -0.54
N LYS A 108 4.22 25.75 -1.76
CA LYS A 108 4.93 24.49 -2.00
C LYS A 108 6.32 24.52 -1.35
N GLU A 109 7.03 25.66 -1.47
CA GLU A 109 8.38 25.83 -0.94
C GLU A 109 8.38 25.76 0.60
N ASP A 110 7.47 26.49 1.26
CA ASP A 110 7.37 26.48 2.73
C ASP A 110 6.98 25.10 3.26
N ALA A 111 6.05 24.41 2.61
CA ALA A 111 5.63 23.07 3.01
C ALA A 111 6.75 22.03 2.89
N VAL A 112 7.57 22.11 1.84
CA VAL A 112 8.73 21.22 1.66
C VAL A 112 9.82 21.53 2.69
N ASN A 113 10.12 22.81 2.94
CA ASN A 113 11.12 23.20 3.94
C ASN A 113 10.68 22.72 5.34
N GLU A 114 9.43 22.95 5.70
CA GLU A 114 8.91 22.47 6.99
C GLU A 114 8.92 20.94 7.10
N PHE A 115 8.62 20.22 6.03
CA PHE A 115 8.74 18.75 5.99
C PHE A 115 10.18 18.33 6.36
N TYR A 116 11.19 18.94 5.75
CA TYR A 116 12.58 18.63 6.09
C TYR A 116 12.92 18.97 7.55
N ASP A 117 12.44 20.10 8.05
CA ASP A 117 12.67 20.51 9.44
C ASP A 117 12.02 19.55 10.45
N VAL A 118 10.79 19.08 10.15
CA VAL A 118 10.08 18.07 10.96
C VAL A 118 10.84 16.75 10.96
N VAL A 119 11.29 16.27 9.81
CA VAL A 119 12.06 15.01 9.72
C VAL A 119 13.37 15.14 10.48
N GLN A 120 14.13 16.21 10.28
CA GLN A 120 15.42 16.43 10.92
C GLN A 120 15.30 16.58 12.43
N SER A 121 14.26 17.26 12.93
CA SER A 121 14.02 17.42 14.36
C SER A 121 13.56 16.14 15.04
N THR A 122 12.81 15.31 14.32
CA THR A 122 12.30 14.05 14.85
C THR A 122 13.33 12.92 14.80
N TYR A 123 14.18 12.93 13.78
CA TYR A 123 15.19 11.92 13.51
C TYR A 123 16.54 12.58 13.17
N PRO A 124 17.26 13.11 14.17
CA PRO A 124 18.53 13.82 13.94
C PRO A 124 19.62 12.97 13.28
N GLU A 125 19.49 11.63 13.36
CA GLU A 125 20.41 10.67 12.74
C GLU A 125 20.21 10.49 11.23
N ILE A 126 19.11 11.03 10.66
CA ILE A 126 18.89 10.99 9.20
C ILE A 126 19.61 12.16 8.55
N GLU A 127 20.51 11.87 7.63
CA GLU A 127 21.14 12.88 6.78
C GLU A 127 20.14 13.30 5.69
N ILE A 128 19.88 14.60 5.60
CA ILE A 128 18.99 15.19 4.59
C ILE A 128 19.84 16.04 3.66
N ASP A 129 19.85 15.67 2.38
CA ASP A 129 20.41 16.48 1.29
C ASP A 129 19.28 17.39 0.75
N ARG A 130 19.44 18.73 0.91
CA ARG A 130 18.44 19.76 0.57
C ARG A 130 18.75 20.46 -0.74
#